data_da5e29a935dab8c0d11b1bfd06b4b2ba
#
_entry.id   da5e29a935dab8c0d11b1bfd06b4b2ba
#
_cell.length_a   1.000
_cell.length_b   1.000
_cell.length_c   1.000
_cell.angle_alpha   90.00
_cell.angle_beta   90.00
_cell.angle_gamma   90.00
#
_symmetry.space_group_name_H-M   'P 1'
#
loop_
_entity.id
_entity.type
_entity.pdbx_description
1 polymer ?
#
loop_
_entity_poly.entity_id
_entity_poly.type
_entity_poly.pdbx_seq_one_letter_code
_entity_poly.pdbx_strand_id
1 'polypeptide(L)'
;QKTGLLVGLQLAPVDDLTQYDELIDAGADHFSFCFEFMSDFAFSKYCPGKARTLGQSAFFRAMEYTSGKLGKGRVSGEIIAGVEPIEETMKAIDRITDCGAFPTICVFRPLEGSDMAVYPSPFYEEMREVFKYMIDRLIEKRIPIGIAPNVEVSLVVQPTDALYLADNDMNTLLYRAYNKALTSLVKPFFNRRLKRGDRRMEQRAS
;
A
#
# COMPACT_ATOMS: atom_id res chain seq x y z
N GLN A 1 18.67 5.36 -11.56
CA GLN A 1 17.74 5.03 -12.68
C GLN A 1 18.46 4.37 -13.89
N LYS A 2 19.28 3.35 -13.63
CA LYS A 2 20.07 2.70 -14.70
C LYS A 2 19.23 1.77 -15.57
N THR A 3 18.28 1.05 -14.94
CA THR A 3 17.46 0.01 -15.59
C THR A 3 16.15 0.55 -16.20
N GLY A 4 15.68 1.72 -15.80
CA GLY A 4 14.38 2.24 -16.17
C GLY A 4 13.18 1.60 -15.46
N LEU A 5 13.41 0.62 -14.57
CA LEU A 5 12.37 0.03 -13.74
C LEU A 5 11.76 1.05 -12.76
N LEU A 6 10.51 0.83 -12.38
CA LEU A 6 9.90 1.55 -11.28
C LEU A 6 10.53 1.08 -9.95
N VAL A 7 10.70 2.01 -9.02
CA VAL A 7 11.32 1.76 -7.72
C VAL A 7 10.30 2.00 -6.62
N GLY A 8 9.90 0.94 -5.94
CA GLY A 8 9.12 1.00 -4.70
C GLY A 8 10.05 0.88 -3.50
N LEU A 9 9.79 1.66 -2.46
CA LEU A 9 10.52 1.64 -1.19
C LEU A 9 9.58 1.29 -0.06
N GLN A 10 9.95 0.30 0.74
CA GLN A 10 9.28 -0.03 1.99
C GLN A 10 10.20 0.33 3.14
N LEU A 11 9.79 1.26 3.99
CA LEU A 11 10.63 1.81 5.05
C LEU A 11 9.82 2.22 6.28
N ALA A 12 10.55 2.38 7.39
CA ALA A 12 10.00 3.00 8.59
C ALA A 12 9.88 4.52 8.40
N PRO A 13 8.92 5.18 9.07
CA PRO A 13 8.85 6.63 9.09
C PRO A 13 10.11 7.27 9.67
N VAL A 14 10.43 8.45 9.17
CA VAL A 14 11.51 9.31 9.68
C VAL A 14 10.93 10.60 10.26
N ASP A 15 11.66 11.22 11.19
CA ASP A 15 11.22 12.48 11.83
C ASP A 15 11.29 13.66 10.85
N ASP A 16 12.39 13.76 10.11
CA ASP A 16 12.56 14.78 9.08
C ASP A 16 11.97 14.28 7.74
N LEU A 17 10.74 14.69 7.47
CA LEU A 17 10.01 14.29 6.28
C LEU A 17 10.65 14.76 4.96
N THR A 18 11.54 15.76 5.00
CA THR A 18 12.24 16.25 3.79
C THR A 18 13.21 15.20 3.21
N GLN A 19 13.62 14.20 4.00
CA GLN A 19 14.39 13.07 3.50
C GLN A 19 13.65 12.27 2.42
N TYR A 20 12.31 12.28 2.42
CA TYR A 20 11.54 11.67 1.34
C TYR A 20 11.69 12.42 0.01
N ASP A 21 11.91 13.74 0.03
CA ASP A 21 12.16 14.52 -1.20
C ASP A 21 13.45 14.04 -1.86
N GLU A 22 14.52 13.79 -1.09
CA GLU A 22 15.77 13.24 -1.62
C GLU A 22 15.58 11.88 -2.28
N LEU A 23 14.76 11.01 -1.68
CA LEU A 23 14.44 9.69 -2.24
C LEU A 23 13.60 9.81 -3.53
N ILE A 24 12.67 10.75 -3.58
CA ILE A 24 11.86 11.05 -4.77
C ILE A 24 12.76 11.58 -5.89
N ASP A 25 13.65 12.50 -5.59
CA ASP A 25 14.62 13.08 -6.55
C ASP A 25 15.61 12.01 -7.05
N ALA A 26 16.00 11.07 -6.18
CA ALA A 26 16.79 9.89 -6.55
C ALA A 26 16.02 8.91 -7.45
N GLY A 27 14.69 9.03 -7.53
CA GLY A 27 13.84 8.29 -8.45
C GLY A 27 12.94 7.23 -7.80
N ALA A 28 12.60 7.37 -6.53
CA ALA A 28 11.57 6.57 -5.91
C ALA A 28 10.21 6.88 -6.56
N ASP A 29 9.50 5.83 -6.96
CA ASP A 29 8.20 5.92 -7.62
C ASP A 29 7.04 5.59 -6.68
N HIS A 30 7.32 4.89 -5.57
CA HIS A 30 6.33 4.41 -4.61
C HIS A 30 6.94 4.31 -3.21
N PHE A 31 6.14 4.60 -2.18
CA PHE A 31 6.47 4.34 -0.78
C PHE A 31 5.43 3.41 -0.13
N SER A 32 5.90 2.45 0.66
CA SER A 32 5.07 1.57 1.47
C SER A 32 5.45 1.71 2.94
N PHE A 33 4.43 1.85 3.81
CA PHE A 33 4.59 2.00 5.24
C PHE A 33 3.78 0.94 5.99
N CYS A 34 4.48 0.03 6.68
CA CYS A 34 3.86 -1.06 7.43
C CYS A 34 3.63 -0.65 8.87
N PHE A 35 2.42 -0.20 9.22
CA PHE A 35 2.11 0.14 10.61
C PHE A 35 1.37 -0.97 11.35
N GLU A 36 0.88 -2.00 10.64
CA GLU A 36 0.36 -3.28 11.10
C GLU A 36 -1.03 -3.21 11.73
N PHE A 37 -1.23 -2.49 12.84
CA PHE A 37 -2.46 -2.52 13.66
C PHE A 37 -2.96 -1.12 13.99
N MET A 38 -4.29 -0.95 14.00
CA MET A 38 -4.93 0.33 14.29
C MET A 38 -5.18 0.56 15.77
N SER A 39 -5.59 -0.47 16.52
CA SER A 39 -5.81 -0.32 17.95
C SER A 39 -4.47 -0.14 18.70
N ASP A 40 -4.45 0.78 19.65
CA ASP A 40 -3.27 1.02 20.51
C ASP A 40 -2.85 -0.26 21.25
N PHE A 41 -3.83 -1.08 21.63
CA PHE A 41 -3.57 -2.35 22.30
C PHE A 41 -2.80 -3.32 21.38
N ALA A 42 -3.31 -3.58 20.17
CA ALA A 42 -2.66 -4.51 19.25
C ALA A 42 -1.31 -3.97 18.79
N PHE A 43 -1.23 -2.67 18.46
CA PHE A 43 0.02 -2.02 18.07
C PHE A 43 1.10 -2.11 19.14
N SER A 44 0.76 -1.83 20.42
CA SER A 44 1.71 -1.91 21.53
C SER A 44 2.09 -3.34 21.87
N LYS A 45 1.16 -4.28 21.79
CA LYS A 45 1.37 -5.68 22.15
C LYS A 45 2.20 -6.42 21.10
N TYR A 46 1.87 -6.27 19.82
CA TYR A 46 2.46 -7.06 18.74
C TYR A 46 3.61 -6.34 18.02
N CYS A 47 3.66 -5.00 18.11
CA CYS A 47 4.71 -4.16 17.53
C CYS A 47 5.40 -3.27 18.58
N PRO A 48 5.86 -3.82 19.72
CA PRO A 48 6.36 -3.01 20.85
C PRO A 48 7.55 -2.12 20.49
N GLY A 49 8.36 -2.52 19.53
CA GLY A 49 9.45 -1.71 18.99
C GLY A 49 8.92 -0.45 18.30
N LYS A 50 8.02 -0.62 17.33
CA LYS A 50 7.39 0.50 16.61
C LYS A 50 6.62 1.43 17.55
N ALA A 51 5.90 0.86 18.53
CA ALA A 51 5.14 1.64 19.51
C ALA A 51 6.03 2.54 20.37
N ARG A 52 7.18 2.05 20.84
CA ARG A 52 8.10 2.83 21.67
C ARG A 52 8.90 3.87 20.90
N THR A 53 9.28 3.59 19.65
CA THR A 53 10.23 4.43 18.91
C THR A 53 9.57 5.38 17.93
N LEU A 54 8.43 5.03 17.36
CA LEU A 54 7.79 5.76 16.26
C LEU A 54 6.39 6.25 16.61
N GLY A 55 5.56 5.36 17.19
CA GLY A 55 4.13 5.61 17.35
C GLY A 55 3.38 5.58 16.01
N GLN A 56 2.07 5.31 16.04
CA GLN A 56 1.25 5.23 14.82
C GLN A 56 1.19 6.54 14.04
N SER A 57 1.16 7.68 14.73
CA SER A 57 1.07 9.00 14.10
C SER A 57 2.21 9.29 13.13
N ALA A 58 3.40 8.73 13.35
CA ALA A 58 4.54 8.90 12.46
C ALA A 58 4.27 8.27 11.08
N PHE A 59 3.63 7.10 11.04
CA PHE A 59 3.25 6.42 9.81
C PHE A 59 2.25 7.24 8.99
N PHE A 60 1.23 7.78 9.63
CA PHE A 60 0.23 8.60 8.95
C PHE A 60 0.82 9.91 8.41
N ARG A 61 1.67 10.61 9.19
CA ARG A 61 2.38 11.80 8.70
C ARG A 61 3.24 11.49 7.48
N ALA A 62 3.97 10.36 7.49
CA ALA A 62 4.79 9.95 6.37
C ALA A 62 3.96 9.63 5.13
N MET A 63 2.83 8.90 5.28
CA MET A 63 1.90 8.61 4.18
C MET A 63 1.29 9.89 3.60
N GLU A 64 0.83 10.81 4.44
CA GLU A 64 0.23 12.08 4.03
C GLU A 64 1.25 12.95 3.27
N TYR A 65 2.46 13.09 3.81
CA TYR A 65 3.53 13.85 3.17
C TYR A 65 3.91 13.28 1.80
N THR A 66 4.19 11.98 1.75
CA THR A 66 4.64 11.34 0.49
C THR A 66 3.51 11.24 -0.54
N SER A 67 2.25 11.04 -0.12
CA SER A 67 1.08 11.13 -1.02
C SER A 67 0.88 12.54 -1.57
N GLY A 68 1.11 13.57 -0.77
CA GLY A 68 1.09 14.96 -1.21
C GLY A 68 2.13 15.26 -2.29
N LYS A 69 3.31 14.64 -2.21
CA LYS A 69 4.40 14.81 -3.20
C LYS A 69 4.21 13.98 -4.46
N LEU A 70 3.86 12.71 -4.31
CA LEU A 70 3.77 11.76 -5.44
C LEU A 70 2.39 11.73 -6.09
N GLY A 71 1.36 12.15 -5.38
CA GLY A 71 -0.03 12.01 -5.78
C GLY A 71 -0.66 10.68 -5.32
N LYS A 72 -2.01 10.66 -5.32
CA LYS A 72 -2.80 9.50 -4.91
C LYS A 72 -2.42 8.24 -5.68
N GLY A 73 -2.47 7.10 -5.01
CA GLY A 73 -2.22 5.77 -5.61
C GLY A 73 -0.74 5.44 -5.81
N ARG A 74 0.17 6.22 -5.24
CA ARG A 74 1.62 5.99 -5.27
C ARG A 74 2.23 5.81 -3.88
N VAL A 75 1.40 5.71 -2.86
CA VAL A 75 1.80 5.39 -1.49
C VAL A 75 0.86 4.33 -0.95
N SER A 76 1.38 3.37 -0.21
CA SER A 76 0.57 2.36 0.46
C SER A 76 0.81 2.34 1.97
N GLY A 77 -0.25 1.95 2.70
CA GLY A 77 -0.18 1.58 4.10
C GLY A 77 -0.45 0.08 4.25
N GLU A 78 0.46 -0.67 4.85
CA GLU A 78 0.29 -2.11 5.08
C GLU A 78 -0.22 -2.38 6.49
N ILE A 79 -1.27 -3.21 6.55
CA ILE A 79 -1.94 -3.63 7.80
C ILE A 79 -2.12 -5.14 7.82
N ILE A 80 -2.24 -5.70 9.04
CA ILE A 80 -2.52 -7.12 9.28
C ILE A 80 -3.99 -7.25 9.70
N ALA A 81 -4.78 -7.97 8.91
CA ALA A 81 -6.16 -8.29 9.23
C ALA A 81 -6.30 -9.67 9.87
N GLY A 82 -7.25 -9.81 10.81
CA GLY A 82 -7.58 -11.07 11.47
C GLY A 82 -6.90 -11.31 12.83
N VAL A 83 -6.25 -10.29 13.39
CA VAL A 83 -5.67 -10.29 14.75
C VAL A 83 -6.44 -9.37 15.68
N GLU A 84 -6.81 -8.20 15.21
CA GLU A 84 -7.70 -7.27 15.89
C GLU A 84 -9.12 -7.33 15.32
N PRO A 85 -10.15 -6.80 16.01
CA PRO A 85 -11.51 -6.73 15.48
C PRO A 85 -11.54 -6.07 14.10
N ILE A 86 -12.41 -6.55 13.21
CA ILE A 86 -12.49 -6.04 11.82
C ILE A 86 -12.79 -4.55 11.76
N GLU A 87 -13.49 -4.00 12.76
CA GLU A 87 -13.79 -2.57 12.87
C GLU A 87 -12.50 -1.73 13.02
N GLU A 88 -11.49 -2.24 13.71
CA GLU A 88 -10.19 -1.58 13.81
C GLU A 88 -9.44 -1.64 12.48
N THR A 89 -9.49 -2.78 11.79
CA THR A 89 -8.95 -2.89 10.43
C THR A 89 -9.65 -1.92 9.46
N MET A 90 -10.96 -1.75 9.56
CA MET A 90 -11.73 -0.78 8.76
C MET A 90 -11.33 0.67 9.09
N LYS A 91 -11.13 1.02 10.36
CA LYS A 91 -10.59 2.33 10.76
C LYS A 91 -9.19 2.57 10.19
N ALA A 92 -8.34 1.53 10.14
CA ALA A 92 -7.03 1.62 9.50
C ALA A 92 -7.15 1.95 8.01
N ILE A 93 -8.07 1.28 7.30
CA ILE A 93 -8.39 1.55 5.89
C ILE A 93 -8.82 3.02 5.70
N ASP A 94 -9.70 3.53 6.57
CA ASP A 94 -10.14 4.93 6.53
C ASP A 94 -8.95 5.88 6.69
N ARG A 95 -8.10 5.66 7.70
CA ARG A 95 -6.95 6.53 7.97
C ARG A 95 -5.93 6.53 6.84
N ILE A 96 -5.62 5.35 6.26
CA ILE A 96 -4.72 5.24 5.10
C ILE A 96 -5.29 6.00 3.91
N THR A 97 -6.58 5.79 3.61
CA THR A 97 -7.21 6.43 2.47
C THR A 97 -7.41 7.93 2.67
N ASP A 98 -7.56 8.42 3.90
CA ASP A 98 -7.54 9.86 4.24
C ASP A 98 -6.21 10.53 3.91
N CYS A 99 -5.09 9.80 4.07
CA CYS A 99 -3.76 10.27 3.65
C CYS A 99 -3.57 10.29 2.12
N GLY A 100 -4.55 9.84 1.33
CA GLY A 100 -4.41 9.68 -0.12
C GLY A 100 -3.60 8.44 -0.54
N ALA A 101 -3.26 7.58 0.41
CA ALA A 101 -2.61 6.29 0.21
C ALA A 101 -3.63 5.17 -0.02
N PHE A 102 -3.20 4.04 -0.58
CA PHE A 102 -4.04 2.85 -0.67
C PHE A 102 -3.62 1.80 0.36
N PRO A 103 -4.58 1.11 0.99
CA PRO A 103 -4.25 0.02 1.91
C PRO A 103 -3.79 -1.22 1.15
N THR A 104 -2.84 -1.94 1.74
CA THR A 104 -2.49 -3.32 1.41
C THR A 104 -2.70 -4.16 2.65
N ILE A 105 -3.36 -5.30 2.51
CA ILE A 105 -3.83 -6.07 3.66
C ILE A 105 -3.16 -7.42 3.68
N CYS A 106 -2.31 -7.65 4.70
CA CYS A 106 -1.75 -8.94 5.00
C CYS A 106 -2.76 -9.74 5.84
N VAL A 107 -3.25 -10.86 5.31
CA VAL A 107 -4.14 -11.74 6.08
C VAL A 107 -3.30 -12.52 7.08
N PHE A 108 -3.66 -12.41 8.37
CA PHE A 108 -2.97 -13.14 9.42
C PHE A 108 -3.02 -14.64 9.17
N ARG A 109 -1.87 -15.28 9.31
CA ARG A 109 -1.72 -16.74 9.27
C ARG A 109 -0.83 -17.18 10.41
N PRO A 110 -1.34 -18.05 11.32
CA PRO A 110 -0.52 -18.63 12.37
C PRO A 110 0.62 -19.45 11.75
N LEU A 111 1.83 -19.26 12.26
CA LEU A 111 3.02 -19.99 11.81
C LEU A 111 3.57 -20.80 12.96
N GLU A 112 3.87 -22.06 12.70
CA GLU A 112 4.52 -22.95 13.67
C GLU A 112 5.87 -22.36 14.12
N GLY A 113 6.13 -22.43 15.43
CA GLY A 113 7.34 -21.86 16.04
C GLY A 113 7.29 -20.37 16.34
N SER A 114 6.18 -19.67 16.03
CA SER A 114 5.95 -18.28 16.45
C SER A 114 5.12 -18.20 17.74
N ASP A 115 5.21 -17.08 18.46
CA ASP A 115 4.39 -16.82 19.67
C ASP A 115 2.88 -16.81 19.37
N MET A 116 2.50 -16.65 18.10
CA MET A 116 1.12 -16.61 17.64
C MET A 116 0.69 -17.91 16.94
N ALA A 117 1.44 -18.99 17.04
CA ALA A 117 1.15 -20.27 16.37
C ALA A 117 -0.21 -20.88 16.76
N VAL A 118 -0.71 -20.56 17.97
CA VAL A 118 -1.99 -21.07 18.50
C VAL A 118 -3.17 -20.13 18.25
N TYR A 119 -2.95 -18.98 17.62
CA TYR A 119 -4.03 -18.06 17.27
C TYR A 119 -4.86 -18.64 16.11
N PRO A 120 -6.19 -18.43 16.11
CA PRO A 120 -7.02 -18.88 14.99
C PRO A 120 -6.71 -18.05 13.73
N SER A 121 -6.82 -18.68 12.58
CA SER A 121 -6.90 -17.96 11.31
C SER A 121 -8.21 -17.17 11.24
N PRO A 122 -8.23 -15.99 10.59
CA PRO A 122 -9.46 -15.23 10.42
C PRO A 122 -10.48 -15.98 9.56
N PHE A 123 -11.76 -15.71 9.77
CA PHE A 123 -12.83 -16.27 8.96
C PHE A 123 -12.88 -15.63 7.57
N TYR A 124 -13.22 -16.43 6.58
CA TYR A 124 -13.32 -15.97 5.18
C TYR A 124 -14.34 -14.83 5.03
N GLU A 125 -15.48 -14.93 5.70
CA GLU A 125 -16.55 -13.93 5.65
C GLU A 125 -16.08 -12.56 6.16
N GLU A 126 -15.36 -12.54 7.26
CA GLU A 126 -14.76 -11.30 7.82
C GLU A 126 -13.74 -10.69 6.86
N MET A 127 -12.86 -11.50 6.29
CA MET A 127 -11.87 -11.02 5.34
C MET A 127 -12.52 -10.49 4.06
N ARG A 128 -13.56 -11.15 3.57
CA ARG A 128 -14.34 -10.68 2.42
C ARG A 128 -14.98 -9.32 2.69
N GLU A 129 -15.52 -9.12 3.90
CA GLU A 129 -16.09 -7.83 4.32
C GLU A 129 -15.03 -6.73 4.36
N VAL A 130 -13.88 -6.99 4.97
CA VAL A 130 -12.74 -6.06 5.02
C VAL A 130 -12.27 -5.68 3.62
N PHE A 131 -12.12 -6.64 2.70
CA PHE A 131 -11.67 -6.35 1.34
C PHE A 131 -12.71 -5.57 0.53
N LYS A 132 -14.00 -5.88 0.72
CA LYS A 132 -15.07 -5.08 0.10
C LYS A 132 -15.02 -3.64 0.62
N TYR A 133 -14.91 -3.46 1.93
CA TYR A 133 -14.79 -2.14 2.55
C TYR A 133 -13.59 -1.36 2.00
N MET A 134 -12.44 -2.00 1.86
CA MET A 134 -11.26 -1.39 1.24
C MET A 134 -11.57 -0.83 -0.15
N ILE A 135 -12.22 -1.61 -1.01
CA ILE A 135 -12.56 -1.18 -2.36
C ILE A 135 -13.57 -0.04 -2.34
N ASP A 136 -14.59 -0.11 -1.50
CA ASP A 136 -15.61 0.95 -1.37
C ASP A 136 -14.96 2.30 -0.97
N ARG A 137 -13.99 2.29 -0.04
CA ARG A 137 -13.24 3.50 0.35
C ARG A 137 -12.35 4.04 -0.77
N LEU A 138 -11.68 3.17 -1.52
CA LEU A 138 -10.86 3.59 -2.66
C LEU A 138 -11.70 4.24 -3.76
N ILE A 139 -12.88 3.69 -4.06
CA ILE A 139 -13.84 4.25 -5.02
C ILE A 139 -14.32 5.62 -4.55
N GLU A 140 -14.79 5.72 -3.30
CA GLU A 140 -15.31 6.95 -2.72
C GLU A 140 -14.27 8.08 -2.75
N LYS A 141 -13.04 7.78 -2.33
CA LYS A 141 -11.95 8.76 -2.24
C LYS A 141 -11.19 8.95 -3.55
N ARG A 142 -11.60 8.23 -4.60
CA ARG A 142 -11.00 8.26 -5.94
C ARG A 142 -9.49 8.07 -5.91
N ILE A 143 -9.03 7.05 -5.16
CA ILE A 143 -7.63 6.69 -5.09
C ILE A 143 -7.36 5.69 -6.20
N PRO A 144 -6.49 5.99 -7.18
CA PRO A 144 -6.19 5.08 -8.27
C PRO A 144 -5.40 3.87 -7.78
N ILE A 145 -5.59 2.73 -8.46
CA ILE A 145 -4.91 1.47 -8.17
C ILE A 145 -4.16 0.96 -9.40
N GLY A 146 -3.11 0.17 -9.20
CA GLY A 146 -2.35 -0.47 -10.28
C GLY A 146 -1.48 0.48 -11.11
N ILE A 147 -1.19 1.70 -10.63
CA ILE A 147 -0.37 2.69 -11.33
C ILE A 147 1.07 2.77 -10.81
N ALA A 148 1.35 2.21 -9.64
CA ALA A 148 2.67 2.19 -9.03
C ALA A 148 3.04 0.74 -8.64
N PRO A 149 4.32 0.39 -8.63
CA PRO A 149 4.74 -0.91 -8.13
C PRO A 149 4.48 -0.98 -6.63
N ASN A 150 4.06 -2.14 -6.17
CA ASN A 150 4.03 -2.45 -4.75
C ASN A 150 4.68 -3.79 -4.49
N VAL A 151 5.01 -4.05 -3.23
CA VAL A 151 5.54 -5.35 -2.83
C VAL A 151 4.43 -6.40 -2.95
N GLU A 152 4.63 -7.38 -3.82
CA GLU A 152 3.73 -8.52 -3.96
C GLU A 152 4.32 -9.70 -3.21
N VAL A 153 3.77 -10.00 -2.03
CA VAL A 153 4.12 -11.19 -1.25
C VAL A 153 2.89 -12.07 -1.07
N SER A 154 3.10 -13.35 -0.85
CA SER A 154 2.06 -14.40 -0.90
C SER A 154 0.89 -14.23 0.08
N LEU A 155 0.97 -13.29 1.02
CA LEU A 155 -0.06 -13.06 2.05
C LEU A 155 -0.72 -11.69 1.95
N VAL A 156 -0.23 -10.83 1.07
CA VAL A 156 -0.74 -9.46 0.91
C VAL A 156 -1.79 -9.44 -0.19
N VAL A 157 -2.97 -8.95 0.16
CA VAL A 157 -4.04 -8.68 -0.79
C VAL A 157 -3.93 -7.22 -1.23
N GLN A 158 -3.70 -7.04 -2.52
CA GLN A 158 -3.67 -5.74 -3.16
C GLN A 158 -5.09 -5.28 -3.52
N PRO A 159 -5.35 -3.96 -3.60
CA PRO A 159 -6.64 -3.49 -4.08
C PRO A 159 -7.05 -4.04 -5.45
N THR A 160 -6.09 -4.30 -6.34
CA THR A 160 -6.33 -4.91 -7.65
C THR A 160 -6.90 -6.32 -7.54
N ASP A 161 -6.46 -7.09 -6.53
CA ASP A 161 -6.90 -8.46 -6.31
C ASP A 161 -8.34 -8.52 -5.75
N ALA A 162 -8.73 -7.50 -4.98
CA ALA A 162 -10.03 -7.41 -4.34
C ALA A 162 -11.09 -6.68 -5.19
N LEU A 163 -10.73 -6.10 -6.33
CA LEU A 163 -11.63 -5.25 -7.14
C LEU A 163 -12.89 -5.98 -7.63
N TYR A 164 -12.87 -7.31 -7.70
CA TYR A 164 -14.04 -8.12 -8.09
C TYR A 164 -15.16 -8.11 -7.02
N LEU A 165 -14.83 -7.73 -5.77
CA LEU A 165 -15.80 -7.61 -4.67
C LEU A 165 -16.61 -6.30 -4.71
N ALA A 166 -16.20 -5.32 -5.55
CA ALA A 166 -16.95 -4.07 -5.72
C ALA A 166 -18.34 -4.33 -6.29
N ASP A 167 -19.30 -3.53 -5.86
CA ASP A 167 -20.65 -3.57 -6.42
C ASP A 167 -20.65 -3.19 -7.91
N ASN A 168 -21.59 -3.75 -8.69
CA ASN A 168 -21.74 -3.41 -10.09
C ASN A 168 -22.64 -2.18 -10.29
N ASP A 169 -22.22 -1.06 -9.71
CA ASP A 169 -22.89 0.23 -9.82
C ASP A 169 -22.14 1.20 -10.75
N MET A 170 -22.75 2.37 -10.97
CA MET A 170 -22.17 3.40 -11.85
C MET A 170 -20.83 3.93 -11.31
N ASN A 171 -20.68 4.05 -9.99
CA ASN A 171 -19.44 4.55 -9.37
C ASN A 171 -18.28 3.59 -9.62
N THR A 172 -18.52 2.30 -9.47
CA THR A 172 -17.55 1.24 -9.76
C THR A 172 -17.18 1.21 -11.25
N LEU A 173 -18.16 1.35 -12.15
CA LEU A 173 -17.89 1.41 -13.58
C LEU A 173 -17.02 2.62 -13.95
N LEU A 174 -17.34 3.79 -13.40
CA LEU A 174 -16.54 5.00 -13.59
C LEU A 174 -15.14 4.87 -13.00
N TYR A 175 -15.01 4.27 -11.84
CA TYR A 175 -13.72 4.01 -11.20
C TYR A 175 -12.85 3.05 -12.02
N ARG A 176 -13.44 1.96 -12.55
CA ARG A 176 -12.73 1.03 -13.45
C ARG A 176 -12.28 1.72 -14.73
N ALA A 177 -13.15 2.54 -15.33
CA ALA A 177 -12.82 3.32 -16.53
C ALA A 177 -11.69 4.32 -16.26
N TYR A 178 -11.76 5.01 -15.12
CA TYR A 178 -10.72 5.93 -14.64
C TYR A 178 -9.36 5.25 -14.50
N ASN A 179 -9.29 4.12 -13.77
CA ASN A 179 -8.04 3.37 -13.61
C ASN A 179 -7.48 2.86 -14.94
N LYS A 180 -8.35 2.37 -15.84
CA LYS A 180 -7.95 1.93 -17.19
C LYS A 180 -7.38 3.10 -18.00
N ALA A 181 -7.98 4.27 -17.94
CA ALA A 181 -7.50 5.47 -18.62
C ALA A 181 -6.13 5.90 -18.08
N LEU A 182 -5.97 5.96 -16.76
CA LEU A 182 -4.69 6.29 -16.14
C LEU A 182 -3.59 5.31 -16.52
N THR A 183 -3.85 4.01 -16.42
CA THR A 183 -2.89 2.97 -16.81
C THR A 183 -2.48 3.14 -18.27
N SER A 184 -3.44 3.44 -19.17
CA SER A 184 -3.17 3.67 -20.59
C SER A 184 -2.29 4.90 -20.83
N LEU A 185 -2.44 5.95 -20.02
CA LEU A 185 -1.61 7.16 -20.10
C LEU A 185 -0.19 6.93 -19.55
N VAL A 186 -0.05 6.18 -18.48
CA VAL A 186 1.23 5.92 -17.81
C VAL A 186 2.08 4.90 -18.57
N LYS A 187 1.45 3.88 -19.16
CA LYS A 187 2.13 2.78 -19.85
C LYS A 187 3.13 3.20 -20.94
N PRO A 188 2.84 4.16 -21.85
CA PRO A 188 3.81 4.62 -22.83
C PRO A 188 5.02 5.31 -22.22
N PHE A 189 4.81 6.08 -21.15
CA PHE A 189 5.89 6.74 -20.42
C PHE A 189 6.82 5.70 -19.77
N PHE A 190 6.24 4.70 -19.11
CA PHE A 190 6.97 3.60 -18.52
C PHE A 190 7.75 2.79 -19.55
N ASN A 191 7.14 2.45 -20.67
CA ASN A 191 7.81 1.73 -21.78
C ASN A 191 9.00 2.52 -22.36
N ARG A 192 8.89 3.87 -22.46
CA ARG A 192 10.02 4.73 -22.87
C ARG A 192 11.15 4.72 -21.85
N ARG A 193 10.81 4.70 -20.55
CA ARG A 193 11.77 4.65 -19.45
C ARG A 193 12.55 3.32 -19.47
N LEU A 194 11.87 2.19 -19.67
CA LEU A 194 12.48 0.86 -19.83
C LEU A 194 13.44 0.82 -21.01
N LYS A 195 12.99 1.22 -22.20
CA LYS A 195 13.86 1.24 -23.41
C LYS A 195 15.11 2.12 -23.28
N ARG A 196 15.06 3.17 -22.47
CA ARG A 196 16.25 3.98 -22.14
C ARG A 196 17.19 3.25 -21.18
N GLY A 197 16.63 2.47 -20.24
CA GLY A 197 17.39 1.63 -19.33
C GLY A 197 18.15 0.54 -20.09
N ASP A 198 17.47 -0.20 -20.95
CA ASP A 198 18.07 -1.29 -21.75
C ASP A 198 19.25 -0.79 -22.57
N ARG A 199 19.10 0.31 -23.32
CA ARG A 199 20.19 0.93 -24.09
C ARG A 199 21.40 1.33 -23.26
N ARG A 200 21.20 1.79 -22.01
CA ARG A 200 22.28 2.13 -21.10
C ARG A 200 23.00 0.91 -20.55
N MET A 201 22.30 -0.21 -20.39
CA MET A 201 22.90 -1.46 -19.95
C MET A 201 23.72 -2.09 -21.06
N GLU A 202 23.25 -2.09 -22.30
CA GLU A 202 23.99 -2.55 -23.49
C GLU A 202 25.29 -1.78 -23.69
N GLN A 203 25.26 -0.44 -23.59
CA GLN A 203 26.44 0.43 -23.71
C GLN A 203 27.50 0.22 -22.61
N ARG A 204 27.17 -0.46 -21.51
CA ARG A 204 28.11 -0.75 -20.42
C ARG A 204 28.68 -2.17 -20.49
N ALA A 205 28.04 -3.04 -21.26
CA ALA A 205 28.47 -4.41 -21.50
C ALA A 205 29.39 -4.52 -22.72
N SER A 206 29.47 -3.48 -23.54
CA SER A 206 30.42 -3.30 -24.65
C SER A 206 31.67 -2.51 -24.19
#